data_4ad8489512cf548bec4bd763836f9aa4
#
_entry.id   4ad8489512cf548bec4bd763836f9aa4
#
_cell.length_a   1.000
_cell.length_b   1.000
_cell.length_c   1.000
_cell.angle_alpha   90.00
_cell.angle_beta   90.00
_cell.angle_gamma   90.00
#
_symmetry.space_group_name_H-M   'P 1'
#
loop_
_entity.id
_entity.type
_entity.pdbx_description
1 polymer ?
#
loop_
_entity_poly.entity_id
_entity_poly.type
_entity_poly.pdbx_seq_one_letter_code
_entity_poly.pdbx_strand_id
1 'polypeptide(L)'
;MVSSDYYVVDNSDMESKKLEAARNHYMSGDYQAALKLYLSLVNTSISYKLYHRVAKCYYKLGDIKKAEEYFQNSVNIEKYENPSYLYLGNIAYKNEDLKRAIYNWVCAFAYKPEDETVCLNLATSYFSCGMKFQSIFYYEKYLKYAKDRSSAYSAVQKSLDTYSKIGSEFLQKAKLSLLRLDYKSAVEFLNFAYKNLPTNYEINFLLGKAYLGENDNMHAMIYLKQAYCINKNSIEVLQLLTSVCINLGDYTAAYCAMRRLLPLVINNQEEYLSTLKLVKELSSTFDEQSYSGHKEWGDNYYRENNFHFALYEYENCIILNEKMKEELSEKIERLNSFINPEARIIKIGLEKGSQLQKLGDFKTANKYFSQVMLLSNPESQEYKLAKSRVTNV
;
A
#
# COMPACT_ATOMS: atom_id res chain seq x y z
N MET A 1 12.75 39.98 -56.08
CA MET A 1 12.51 38.70 -55.40
C MET A 1 13.00 38.85 -53.99
N VAL A 2 12.08 39.08 -53.06
CA VAL A 2 12.38 39.21 -51.63
C VAL A 2 12.03 37.83 -51.02
N SER A 3 13.03 37.09 -50.57
CA SER A 3 12.85 35.85 -49.87
C SER A 3 12.35 36.17 -48.47
N SER A 4 11.09 35.83 -48.20
CA SER A 4 10.53 35.83 -46.85
C SER A 4 10.98 34.55 -46.13
N ASP A 5 12.08 34.63 -45.38
CA ASP A 5 12.43 33.62 -44.43
C ASP A 5 11.40 33.63 -43.28
N TYR A 6 10.40 32.76 -43.41
CA TYR A 6 9.53 32.41 -42.29
C TYR A 6 10.38 31.59 -41.29
N TYR A 7 10.85 32.24 -40.23
CA TYR A 7 11.32 31.53 -39.04
C TYR A 7 10.15 30.75 -38.49
N VAL A 8 10.10 29.45 -38.71
CA VAL A 8 9.27 28.54 -37.97
C VAL A 8 9.86 28.51 -36.56
N VAL A 9 9.34 29.37 -35.70
CA VAL A 9 9.67 29.30 -34.26
C VAL A 9 9.18 27.95 -33.78
N ASP A 10 10.10 27.06 -33.38
CA ASP A 10 9.78 25.75 -32.87
C ASP A 10 8.92 25.94 -31.60
N ASN A 11 7.63 25.60 -31.71
CA ASN A 11 6.65 25.77 -30.63
C ASN A 11 7.10 25.02 -29.35
N SER A 12 7.90 23.98 -29.48
CA SER A 12 8.44 23.22 -28.38
C SER A 12 9.44 24.00 -27.51
N ASP A 13 10.29 24.83 -28.16
CA ASP A 13 11.26 25.68 -27.46
C ASP A 13 10.56 26.84 -26.72
N MET A 14 9.50 27.41 -27.31
CA MET A 14 8.71 28.46 -26.67
C MET A 14 7.92 27.95 -25.47
N GLU A 15 7.34 26.74 -25.54
CA GLU A 15 6.64 26.10 -24.41
C GLU A 15 7.61 25.76 -23.28
N SER A 16 8.80 25.25 -23.58
CA SER A 16 9.85 24.97 -22.62
C SER A 16 10.28 26.22 -21.86
N LYS A 17 10.54 27.32 -22.55
CA LYS A 17 10.89 28.64 -21.96
C LYS A 17 9.76 29.19 -21.07
N LYS A 18 8.49 29.09 -21.51
CA LYS A 18 7.34 29.50 -20.69
C LYS A 18 7.22 28.62 -19.42
N LEU A 19 7.45 27.32 -19.54
CA LEU A 19 7.41 26.39 -18.42
C LEU A 19 8.48 26.71 -17.37
N GLU A 20 9.69 27.04 -17.82
CA GLU A 20 10.79 27.42 -16.95
C GLU A 20 10.51 28.78 -16.26
N ALA A 21 10.03 29.79 -17.00
CA ALA A 21 9.62 31.06 -16.44
C ALA A 21 8.52 30.90 -15.36
N ALA A 22 7.50 30.09 -15.65
CA ALA A 22 6.43 29.79 -14.69
C ALA A 22 6.97 29.12 -13.41
N ARG A 23 7.94 28.23 -13.56
CA ARG A 23 8.60 27.57 -12.44
C ARG A 23 9.42 28.57 -11.59
N ASN A 24 10.11 29.47 -12.23
CA ASN A 24 10.90 30.51 -11.55
C ASN A 24 9.98 31.46 -10.75
N HIS A 25 8.89 31.93 -11.32
CA HIS A 25 7.87 32.71 -10.61
C HIS A 25 7.28 31.94 -9.41
N TYR A 26 6.98 30.63 -9.59
CA TYR A 26 6.49 29.82 -8.48
C TYR A 26 7.51 29.71 -7.34
N MET A 27 8.80 29.52 -7.67
CA MET A 27 9.88 29.41 -6.69
C MET A 27 10.19 30.74 -5.97
N SER A 28 9.99 31.87 -6.64
CA SER A 28 10.11 33.22 -6.04
C SER A 28 8.88 33.63 -5.20
N GLY A 29 7.81 32.81 -5.18
CA GLY A 29 6.57 33.11 -4.44
C GLY A 29 5.54 33.93 -5.22
N ASP A 30 5.85 34.33 -6.46
CA ASP A 30 4.91 35.01 -7.34
C ASP A 30 3.94 34.00 -7.98
N TYR A 31 3.01 33.54 -7.17
CA TYR A 31 2.05 32.49 -7.58
C TYR A 31 1.06 33.00 -8.62
N GLN A 32 0.79 34.32 -8.70
CA GLN A 32 -0.12 34.89 -9.71
C GLN A 32 0.52 34.87 -11.09
N ALA A 33 1.77 35.32 -11.23
CA ALA A 33 2.50 35.27 -12.50
C ALA A 33 2.72 33.80 -12.95
N ALA A 34 3.11 32.93 -12.03
CA ALA A 34 3.24 31.50 -12.30
C ALA A 34 1.93 30.89 -12.81
N LEU A 35 0.80 31.21 -12.16
CA LEU A 35 -0.54 30.72 -12.54
C LEU A 35 -0.91 31.15 -13.97
N LYS A 36 -0.70 32.41 -14.30
CA LYS A 36 -1.00 32.95 -15.65
C LYS A 36 -0.25 32.19 -16.75
N LEU A 37 1.04 31.93 -16.51
CA LEU A 37 1.87 31.18 -17.45
C LEU A 37 1.45 29.70 -17.53
N TYR A 38 1.21 29.02 -16.40
CA TYR A 38 0.76 27.63 -16.42
C TYR A 38 -0.60 27.47 -17.08
N LEU A 39 -1.57 28.38 -16.86
CA LEU A 39 -2.86 28.36 -17.54
C LEU A 39 -2.71 28.51 -19.07
N SER A 40 -1.79 29.38 -19.55
CA SER A 40 -1.53 29.48 -20.98
C SER A 40 -1.00 28.20 -21.60
N LEU A 41 -0.26 27.39 -20.82
CA LEU A 41 0.28 26.09 -21.26
C LEU A 41 -0.77 24.96 -21.20
N VAL A 42 -1.69 24.98 -20.23
CA VAL A 42 -2.80 24.00 -20.15
C VAL A 42 -3.70 24.07 -21.38
N ASN A 43 -3.88 25.29 -21.97
CA ASN A 43 -4.70 25.47 -23.18
C ASN A 43 -4.07 24.88 -24.45
N THR A 44 -2.75 24.63 -24.44
CA THR A 44 -2.00 24.09 -25.60
C THR A 44 -1.62 22.62 -25.41
N SER A 45 -1.52 22.13 -24.15
CA SER A 45 -1.06 20.77 -23.84
C SER A 45 -1.79 20.18 -22.66
N ILE A 46 -2.42 19.02 -22.86
CA ILE A 46 -3.10 18.27 -21.79
C ILE A 46 -2.06 17.42 -21.06
N SER A 47 -1.68 17.85 -19.86
CA SER A 47 -0.72 17.13 -19.04
C SER A 47 -1.09 17.19 -17.55
N TYR A 48 -1.17 16.03 -16.90
CA TYR A 48 -1.43 15.96 -15.45
C TYR A 48 -0.45 16.82 -14.64
N LYS A 49 0.81 16.93 -15.08
CA LYS A 49 1.83 17.76 -14.43
C LYS A 49 1.52 19.24 -14.52
N LEU A 50 0.94 19.73 -15.62
CA LEU A 50 0.51 21.11 -15.76
C LEU A 50 -0.70 21.40 -14.87
N TYR A 51 -1.72 20.54 -14.90
CA TYR A 51 -2.88 20.66 -14.00
C TYR A 51 -2.47 20.67 -12.52
N HIS A 52 -1.55 19.79 -12.13
CA HIS A 52 -0.98 19.78 -10.79
C HIS A 52 -0.29 21.11 -10.42
N ARG A 53 0.46 21.72 -11.35
CA ARG A 53 1.15 23.00 -11.10
C ARG A 53 0.19 24.17 -10.99
N VAL A 54 -0.85 24.21 -11.84
CA VAL A 54 -1.94 25.20 -11.73
C VAL A 54 -2.65 25.07 -10.39
N ALA A 55 -3.00 23.83 -10.00
CA ALA A 55 -3.63 23.54 -8.71
C ALA A 55 -2.79 24.03 -7.52
N LYS A 56 -1.47 23.80 -7.57
CA LYS A 56 -0.54 24.31 -6.54
C LYS A 56 -0.53 25.84 -6.45
N CYS A 57 -0.60 26.54 -7.57
CA CYS A 57 -0.71 28.01 -7.56
C CYS A 57 -2.00 28.45 -6.88
N TYR A 58 -3.15 27.89 -7.25
CA TYR A 58 -4.43 28.20 -6.58
C TYR A 58 -4.40 27.86 -5.08
N TYR A 59 -3.81 26.72 -4.71
CA TYR A 59 -3.67 26.32 -3.31
C TYR A 59 -2.84 27.33 -2.50
N LYS A 60 -1.74 27.85 -3.09
CA LYS A 60 -0.89 28.88 -2.45
C LYS A 60 -1.56 30.24 -2.40
N LEU A 61 -2.43 30.56 -3.37
CA LEU A 61 -3.23 31.79 -3.40
C LEU A 61 -4.48 31.72 -2.49
N GLY A 62 -4.77 30.56 -1.90
CA GLY A 62 -5.91 30.35 -0.98
C GLY A 62 -7.23 30.03 -1.70
N ASP A 63 -7.26 29.93 -3.03
CA ASP A 63 -8.45 29.48 -3.77
C ASP A 63 -8.53 27.94 -3.73
N ILE A 64 -8.96 27.42 -2.56
CA ILE A 64 -8.99 25.99 -2.31
C ILE A 64 -9.96 25.25 -3.23
N LYS A 65 -11.08 25.87 -3.62
CA LYS A 65 -12.06 25.25 -4.52
C LYS A 65 -11.47 24.99 -5.91
N LYS A 66 -10.83 25.99 -6.51
CA LYS A 66 -10.15 25.81 -7.80
C LYS A 66 -8.95 24.88 -7.67
N ALA A 67 -8.19 24.96 -6.58
CA ALA A 67 -7.10 24.05 -6.34
C ALA A 67 -7.58 22.58 -6.36
N GLU A 68 -8.69 22.28 -5.66
CA GLU A 68 -9.28 20.94 -5.61
C GLU A 68 -9.71 20.47 -7.02
N GLU A 69 -10.40 21.33 -7.78
CA GLU A 69 -10.84 21.04 -9.16
C GLU A 69 -9.64 20.67 -10.05
N TYR A 70 -8.60 21.50 -10.06
CA TYR A 70 -7.41 21.25 -10.89
C TYR A 70 -6.60 20.04 -10.40
N PHE A 71 -6.51 19.77 -9.10
CA PHE A 71 -5.93 18.53 -8.59
C PHE A 71 -6.74 17.31 -9.03
N GLN A 72 -8.08 17.39 -9.00
CA GLN A 72 -8.95 16.31 -9.47
C GLN A 72 -8.78 16.08 -10.97
N ASN A 73 -8.70 17.12 -11.78
CA ASN A 73 -8.41 17.01 -13.22
C ASN A 73 -7.05 16.36 -13.46
N SER A 74 -6.03 16.69 -12.65
CA SER A 74 -4.72 16.04 -12.73
C SER A 74 -4.82 14.53 -12.49
N VAL A 75 -5.53 14.08 -11.45
CA VAL A 75 -5.65 12.64 -11.14
C VAL A 75 -6.59 11.90 -12.12
N ASN A 76 -7.50 12.59 -12.78
CA ASN A 76 -8.32 12.00 -13.84
C ASN A 76 -7.50 11.68 -15.10
N ILE A 77 -6.43 12.47 -15.38
CA ILE A 77 -5.52 12.23 -16.50
C ILE A 77 -4.51 11.11 -16.14
N GLU A 78 -3.95 11.14 -14.95
CA GLU A 78 -3.00 10.14 -14.46
C GLU A 78 -3.45 9.66 -13.08
N LYS A 79 -3.98 8.43 -13.03
CA LYS A 79 -4.61 7.86 -11.83
C LYS A 79 -3.61 7.29 -10.81
N TYR A 80 -2.42 6.89 -11.24
CA TYR A 80 -1.54 6.08 -10.40
C TYR A 80 -0.30 6.84 -9.92
N GLU A 81 0.39 7.52 -10.81
CA GLU A 81 1.65 8.22 -10.51
C GLU A 81 1.42 9.72 -10.37
N ASN A 82 0.58 10.14 -9.41
CA ASN A 82 0.16 11.53 -9.33
C ASN A 82 0.40 12.18 -7.96
N PRO A 83 1.25 13.22 -7.89
CA PRO A 83 1.52 13.96 -6.65
C PRO A 83 0.33 14.76 -6.13
N SER A 84 -0.75 14.91 -6.91
CA SER A 84 -1.94 15.68 -6.52
C SER A 84 -2.71 15.03 -5.37
N TYR A 85 -2.60 13.73 -5.21
CA TYR A 85 -3.26 13.00 -4.12
C TYR A 85 -2.87 13.51 -2.73
N LEU A 86 -1.63 13.93 -2.50
CA LEU A 86 -1.22 14.53 -1.23
C LEU A 86 -2.07 15.76 -0.90
N TYR A 87 -2.25 16.66 -1.88
CA TYR A 87 -3.01 17.90 -1.69
C TYR A 87 -4.51 17.65 -1.56
N LEU A 88 -5.07 16.71 -2.34
CA LEU A 88 -6.47 16.28 -2.20
C LEU A 88 -6.74 15.68 -0.82
N GLY A 89 -5.81 14.89 -0.28
CA GLY A 89 -5.88 14.40 1.09
C GLY A 89 -5.89 15.52 2.12
N ASN A 90 -4.99 16.50 1.96
CA ASN A 90 -4.92 17.66 2.87
C ASN A 90 -6.18 18.54 2.80
N ILE A 91 -6.76 18.70 1.63
CA ILE A 91 -8.02 19.45 1.43
C ILE A 91 -9.19 18.69 2.09
N ALA A 92 -9.30 17.38 1.84
CA ALA A 92 -10.33 16.55 2.44
C ALA A 92 -10.26 16.55 3.96
N TYR A 93 -9.05 16.48 4.53
CA TYR A 93 -8.84 16.54 5.97
C TYR A 93 -9.29 17.87 6.57
N LYS A 94 -8.99 19.00 5.90
CA LYS A 94 -9.47 20.33 6.33
C LYS A 94 -11.00 20.46 6.26
N ASN A 95 -11.64 19.72 5.36
CA ASN A 95 -13.08 19.64 5.21
C ASN A 95 -13.73 18.58 6.14
N GLU A 96 -12.96 18.04 7.10
CA GLU A 96 -13.39 17.01 8.05
C GLU A 96 -13.82 15.68 7.40
N ASP A 97 -13.55 15.49 6.10
CA ASP A 97 -13.77 14.22 5.40
C ASP A 97 -12.56 13.29 5.56
N LEU A 98 -12.46 12.73 6.77
CA LEU A 98 -11.33 11.86 7.15
C LEU A 98 -11.21 10.62 6.24
N LYS A 99 -12.34 10.07 5.80
CA LYS A 99 -12.36 8.88 4.94
C LYS A 99 -11.75 9.17 3.57
N ARG A 100 -12.13 10.29 2.97
CA ARG A 100 -11.58 10.76 1.69
C ARG A 100 -10.12 11.19 1.85
N ALA A 101 -9.75 11.79 2.99
CA ALA A 101 -8.38 12.16 3.30
C ALA A 101 -7.47 10.92 3.32
N ILE A 102 -7.84 9.88 4.07
CA ILE A 102 -7.10 8.61 4.16
C ILE A 102 -6.94 8.00 2.75
N TYR A 103 -8.02 7.88 1.97
CA TYR A 103 -7.94 7.33 0.63
C TYR A 103 -6.92 8.06 -0.25
N ASN A 104 -7.00 9.40 -0.28
CA ASN A 104 -6.08 10.20 -1.08
C ASN A 104 -4.62 10.09 -0.58
N TRP A 105 -4.39 10.08 0.73
CA TRP A 105 -3.03 9.88 1.26
C TRP A 105 -2.50 8.46 1.02
N VAL A 106 -3.35 7.43 0.99
CA VAL A 106 -2.92 6.08 0.56
C VAL A 106 -2.52 6.09 -0.90
N CYS A 107 -3.25 6.79 -1.77
CA CYS A 107 -2.84 6.98 -3.16
C CYS A 107 -1.51 7.76 -3.28
N ALA A 108 -1.30 8.77 -2.43
CA ALA A 108 -0.02 9.51 -2.36
C ALA A 108 1.12 8.61 -1.86
N PHE A 109 0.87 7.76 -0.85
CA PHE A 109 1.83 6.77 -0.35
C PHE A 109 2.19 5.74 -1.43
N ALA A 110 1.22 5.26 -2.21
CA ALA A 110 1.48 4.35 -3.31
C ALA A 110 2.38 4.97 -4.40
N TYR A 111 2.30 6.28 -4.59
CA TYR A 111 3.16 7.04 -5.50
C TYR A 111 4.55 7.29 -4.92
N LYS A 112 4.62 7.67 -3.64
CA LYS A 112 5.87 8.05 -2.95
C LYS A 112 5.85 7.57 -1.50
N PRO A 113 6.20 6.29 -1.25
CA PRO A 113 6.12 5.68 0.09
C PRO A 113 7.12 6.28 1.08
N GLU A 114 8.20 6.89 0.59
CA GLU A 114 9.21 7.57 1.40
C GLU A 114 8.83 9.00 1.84
N ASP A 115 7.59 9.43 1.60
CA ASP A 115 7.11 10.74 2.05
C ASP A 115 6.69 10.67 3.53
N GLU A 116 7.53 11.19 4.40
CA GLU A 116 7.34 11.17 5.85
C GLU A 116 6.05 11.87 6.30
N THR A 117 5.65 12.96 5.59
CA THR A 117 4.41 13.68 5.89
C THR A 117 3.18 12.82 5.59
N VAL A 118 3.19 12.11 4.48
CA VAL A 118 2.11 11.19 4.11
C VAL A 118 2.01 10.06 5.13
N CYS A 119 3.15 9.46 5.51
CA CYS A 119 3.18 8.39 6.50
C CYS A 119 2.62 8.86 7.84
N LEU A 120 3.01 10.06 8.32
CA LEU A 120 2.53 10.61 9.59
C LEU A 120 1.04 10.94 9.54
N ASN A 121 0.56 11.55 8.45
CA ASN A 121 -0.86 11.86 8.28
C ASN A 121 -1.71 10.59 8.28
N LEU A 122 -1.29 9.54 7.59
CA LEU A 122 -1.97 8.25 7.59
C LEU A 122 -1.97 7.62 8.98
N ALA A 123 -0.80 7.58 9.64
CA ALA A 123 -0.67 6.98 10.96
C ALA A 123 -1.62 7.64 11.99
N THR A 124 -1.63 8.98 12.04
CA THR A 124 -2.50 9.73 12.96
C THR A 124 -3.98 9.60 12.62
N SER A 125 -4.32 9.59 11.33
CA SER A 125 -5.70 9.45 10.89
C SER A 125 -6.27 8.05 11.19
N TYR A 126 -5.51 7.00 10.93
CA TYR A 126 -5.91 5.65 11.32
C TYR A 126 -6.00 5.48 12.84
N PHE A 127 -5.11 6.14 13.60
CA PHE A 127 -5.19 6.15 15.06
C PHE A 127 -6.50 6.76 15.53
N SER A 128 -6.91 7.91 14.97
CA SER A 128 -8.17 8.59 15.29
C SER A 128 -9.40 7.74 14.94
N CYS A 129 -9.30 6.89 13.92
CA CYS A 129 -10.35 5.92 13.56
C CYS A 129 -10.34 4.65 14.43
N GLY A 130 -9.43 4.50 15.40
CA GLY A 130 -9.27 3.27 16.17
C GLY A 130 -8.64 2.10 15.41
N MET A 131 -8.20 2.31 14.18
CA MET A 131 -7.60 1.30 13.30
C MET A 131 -6.10 1.14 13.62
N LYS A 132 -5.81 0.53 14.77
CA LYS A 132 -4.46 0.46 15.33
C LYS A 132 -3.45 -0.28 14.44
N PHE A 133 -3.87 -1.33 13.76
CA PHE A 133 -3.00 -2.07 12.85
C PHE A 133 -2.41 -1.13 11.78
N GLN A 134 -3.27 -0.41 11.07
CA GLN A 134 -2.86 0.52 10.02
C GLN A 134 -2.06 1.68 10.60
N SER A 135 -2.49 2.20 11.76
CA SER A 135 -1.77 3.29 12.43
C SER A 135 -0.33 2.92 12.74
N ILE A 136 -0.07 1.77 13.38
CA ILE A 136 1.27 1.31 13.71
C ILE A 136 2.09 1.07 12.45
N PHE A 137 1.51 0.42 11.44
CA PHE A 137 2.17 0.20 10.14
C PHE A 137 2.71 1.52 9.54
N TYR A 138 1.90 2.59 9.52
CA TYR A 138 2.36 3.86 8.96
C TYR A 138 3.28 4.64 9.90
N TYR A 139 3.20 4.47 11.23
CA TYR A 139 4.20 5.02 12.16
C TYR A 139 5.57 4.37 11.95
N GLU A 140 5.64 3.05 11.73
CA GLU A 140 6.89 2.34 11.40
C GLU A 140 7.48 2.86 10.08
N LYS A 141 6.63 3.08 9.05
CA LYS A 141 7.05 3.70 7.79
C LYS A 141 7.55 5.14 8.00
N TYR A 142 6.86 5.94 8.81
CA TYR A 142 7.32 7.28 9.18
C TYR A 142 8.72 7.24 9.80
N LEU A 143 8.95 6.39 10.80
CA LEU A 143 10.26 6.28 11.44
C LEU A 143 11.35 5.80 10.47
N LYS A 144 11.00 4.91 9.54
CA LYS A 144 11.93 4.43 8.51
C LYS A 144 12.40 5.53 7.57
N TYR A 145 11.51 6.46 7.19
CA TYR A 145 11.76 7.45 6.14
C TYR A 145 12.00 8.88 6.65
N ALA A 146 11.73 9.16 7.92
CA ALA A 146 11.93 10.47 8.51
C ALA A 146 13.40 10.91 8.38
N LYS A 147 13.61 12.10 7.80
CA LYS A 147 14.93 12.68 7.56
C LYS A 147 15.48 13.37 8.80
N ASP A 148 14.59 14.02 9.54
CA ASP A 148 14.93 14.77 10.74
C ASP A 148 14.35 14.08 11.99
N ARG A 149 15.18 13.99 13.04
CA ARG A 149 14.74 13.49 14.35
C ARG A 149 14.02 14.59 15.14
N SER A 150 12.90 15.06 14.60
CA SER A 150 12.05 16.07 15.21
C SER A 150 11.43 15.60 16.53
N SER A 151 10.76 16.52 17.24
CA SER A 151 9.98 16.14 18.43
C SER A 151 8.89 15.10 18.13
N ALA A 152 8.29 15.19 16.93
CA ALA A 152 7.32 14.20 16.47
C ALA A 152 7.95 12.82 16.28
N TYR A 153 9.13 12.75 15.64
CA TYR A 153 9.89 11.51 15.52
C TYR A 153 10.15 10.87 16.87
N SER A 154 10.70 11.66 17.83
CA SER A 154 11.02 11.17 19.17
C SER A 154 9.80 10.70 19.94
N ALA A 155 8.66 11.39 19.79
CA ALA A 155 7.39 11.00 20.41
C ALA A 155 6.85 9.69 19.85
N VAL A 156 6.87 9.53 18.52
CA VAL A 156 6.43 8.29 17.84
C VAL A 156 7.35 7.13 18.24
N GLN A 157 8.68 7.32 18.18
CA GLN A 157 9.65 6.29 18.57
C GLN A 157 9.40 5.81 20.01
N LYS A 158 9.29 6.73 20.97
CA LYS A 158 9.05 6.42 22.39
C LYS A 158 7.73 5.66 22.57
N SER A 159 6.69 6.03 21.82
CA SER A 159 5.39 5.34 21.89
C SER A 159 5.49 3.92 21.36
N LEU A 160 6.14 3.70 20.21
CA LEU A 160 6.33 2.36 19.64
C LEU A 160 7.24 1.49 20.51
N ASP A 161 8.31 2.04 21.08
CA ASP A 161 9.16 1.31 22.02
C ASP A 161 8.40 0.86 23.26
N THR A 162 7.51 1.72 23.78
CA THR A 162 6.63 1.39 24.90
C THR A 162 5.65 0.26 24.53
N TYR A 163 5.01 0.37 23.35
CA TYR A 163 4.11 -0.67 22.85
C TYR A 163 4.86 -1.99 22.64
N SER A 164 6.05 -1.94 22.07
CA SER A 164 6.89 -3.11 21.84
C SER A 164 7.25 -3.81 23.18
N LYS A 165 7.65 -3.07 24.18
CA LYS A 165 7.98 -3.60 25.51
C LYS A 165 6.78 -4.28 26.16
N ILE A 166 5.64 -3.56 26.25
CA ILE A 166 4.41 -4.09 26.85
C ILE A 166 3.91 -5.31 26.08
N GLY A 167 3.84 -5.21 24.75
CA GLY A 167 3.37 -6.31 23.90
C GLY A 167 4.23 -7.55 24.04
N SER A 168 5.56 -7.40 24.09
CA SER A 168 6.49 -8.52 24.27
C SER A 168 6.37 -9.18 25.64
N GLU A 169 6.16 -8.41 26.71
CA GLU A 169 5.94 -8.96 28.06
C GLU A 169 4.66 -9.84 28.10
N PHE A 170 3.56 -9.35 27.53
CA PHE A 170 2.32 -10.12 27.48
C PHE A 170 2.42 -11.33 26.55
N LEU A 171 3.15 -11.23 25.43
CA LEU A 171 3.42 -12.36 24.53
C LEU A 171 4.16 -13.48 25.26
N GLN A 172 5.14 -13.16 26.09
CA GLN A 172 5.86 -14.18 26.88
C GLN A 172 4.92 -14.87 27.89
N LYS A 173 4.08 -14.10 28.60
CA LYS A 173 3.07 -14.68 29.52
C LYS A 173 2.11 -15.61 28.77
N ALA A 174 1.65 -15.20 27.60
CA ALA A 174 0.77 -15.99 26.76
C ALA A 174 1.41 -17.31 26.31
N LYS A 175 2.68 -17.29 25.89
CA LYS A 175 3.43 -18.49 25.52
C LYS A 175 3.50 -19.49 26.68
N LEU A 176 3.72 -19.02 27.89
CA LEU A 176 3.71 -19.87 29.09
C LEU A 176 2.33 -20.49 29.37
N SER A 177 1.25 -19.72 29.17
CA SER A 177 -0.11 -20.23 29.31
C SER A 177 -0.43 -21.30 28.25
N LEU A 178 -0.02 -21.06 26.98
CA LEU A 178 -0.19 -22.03 25.89
C LEU A 178 0.56 -23.34 26.16
N LEU A 179 1.78 -23.27 26.72
CA LEU A 179 2.53 -24.48 27.13
C LEU A 179 1.81 -25.30 28.20
N ARG A 180 0.97 -24.64 29.01
CA ARG A 180 0.15 -25.30 30.06
C ARG A 180 -1.24 -25.67 29.55
N LEU A 181 -1.53 -25.46 28.26
CA LEU A 181 -2.84 -25.64 27.65
C LEU A 181 -3.94 -24.78 28.30
N ASP A 182 -3.55 -23.71 29.00
CA ASP A 182 -4.47 -22.69 29.53
C ASP A 182 -4.79 -21.67 28.46
N TYR A 183 -5.71 -22.05 27.56
CA TYR A 183 -6.08 -21.24 26.41
C TYR A 183 -6.76 -19.94 26.82
N LYS A 184 -7.58 -19.95 27.88
CA LYS A 184 -8.29 -18.77 28.36
C LYS A 184 -7.31 -17.67 28.81
N SER A 185 -6.37 -18.00 29.69
CA SER A 185 -5.33 -17.03 30.09
C SER A 185 -4.45 -16.62 28.91
N ALA A 186 -4.17 -17.55 27.99
CA ALA A 186 -3.42 -17.23 26.77
C ALA A 186 -4.14 -16.18 25.92
N VAL A 187 -5.45 -16.33 25.68
CA VAL A 187 -6.28 -15.36 24.95
C VAL A 187 -6.27 -14.00 25.64
N GLU A 188 -6.41 -13.95 26.97
CA GLU A 188 -6.36 -12.69 27.72
C GLU A 188 -5.01 -11.98 27.51
N PHE A 189 -3.89 -12.67 27.72
CA PHE A 189 -2.56 -12.10 27.54
C PHE A 189 -2.28 -11.70 26.07
N LEU A 190 -2.69 -12.54 25.11
CA LEU A 190 -2.53 -12.23 23.68
C LEU A 190 -3.36 -11.03 23.25
N ASN A 191 -4.56 -10.83 23.79
CA ASN A 191 -5.35 -9.65 23.53
C ASN A 191 -4.66 -8.38 24.06
N PHE A 192 -4.00 -8.43 25.22
CA PHE A 192 -3.16 -7.31 25.70
C PHE A 192 -1.94 -7.09 24.79
N ALA A 193 -1.28 -8.17 24.36
CA ALA A 193 -0.18 -8.07 23.41
C ALA A 193 -0.64 -7.48 22.07
N TYR A 194 -1.78 -7.93 21.53
CA TYR A 194 -2.37 -7.44 20.29
C TYR A 194 -2.75 -5.96 20.34
N LYS A 195 -3.29 -5.47 21.47
CA LYS A 195 -3.57 -4.03 21.65
C LYS A 195 -2.32 -3.15 21.48
N ASN A 196 -1.13 -3.71 21.70
CA ASN A 196 0.13 -2.98 21.59
C ASN A 196 0.87 -3.28 20.29
N LEU A 197 0.79 -4.50 19.78
CA LEU A 197 1.51 -4.99 18.59
C LEU A 197 0.57 -5.71 17.60
N PRO A 198 -0.45 -5.06 17.08
CA PRO A 198 -1.43 -5.71 16.19
C PRO A 198 -0.84 -6.16 14.85
N THR A 199 0.29 -5.56 14.42
CA THR A 199 1.02 -5.94 13.20
C THR A 199 1.97 -7.12 13.40
N ASN A 200 2.11 -7.64 14.63
CA ASN A 200 3.00 -8.75 14.92
C ASN A 200 2.37 -10.08 14.45
N TYR A 201 3.05 -10.74 13.53
CA TYR A 201 2.62 -12.03 12.97
C TYR A 201 2.40 -13.09 14.06
N GLU A 202 3.36 -13.25 14.98
CA GLU A 202 3.30 -14.29 16.00
C GLU A 202 2.12 -14.11 16.95
N ILE A 203 1.80 -12.88 17.34
CA ILE A 203 0.65 -12.60 18.21
C ILE A 203 -0.66 -12.97 17.51
N ASN A 204 -0.84 -12.57 16.25
CA ASN A 204 -2.03 -12.93 15.47
C ASN A 204 -2.16 -14.44 15.28
N PHE A 205 -1.06 -15.10 14.96
CA PHE A 205 -1.01 -16.54 14.81
C PHE A 205 -1.36 -17.28 16.12
N LEU A 206 -0.75 -16.89 17.24
CA LEU A 206 -1.01 -17.50 18.54
C LEU A 206 -2.43 -17.20 19.05
N LEU A 207 -3.02 -16.02 18.76
CA LEU A 207 -4.44 -15.76 19.02
C LEU A 207 -5.33 -16.75 18.26
N GLY A 208 -5.07 -16.96 16.98
CA GLY A 208 -5.80 -17.97 16.22
C GLY A 208 -5.72 -19.36 16.84
N LYS A 209 -4.53 -19.78 17.27
CA LYS A 209 -4.33 -21.09 17.96
C LYS A 209 -5.02 -21.14 19.32
N ALA A 210 -4.94 -20.08 20.10
CA ALA A 210 -5.57 -20.04 21.44
C ALA A 210 -7.10 -20.10 21.35
N TYR A 211 -7.70 -19.34 20.44
CA TYR A 211 -9.15 -19.39 20.20
C TYR A 211 -9.61 -20.76 19.65
N LEU A 212 -8.78 -21.41 18.82
CA LEU A 212 -9.04 -22.80 18.44
C LEU A 212 -9.06 -23.75 19.64
N GLY A 213 -8.12 -23.57 20.58
CA GLY A 213 -8.08 -24.33 21.84
C GLY A 213 -9.31 -24.09 22.72
N GLU A 214 -9.95 -22.92 22.62
CA GLU A 214 -11.22 -22.60 23.28
C GLU A 214 -12.46 -23.01 22.47
N ASN A 215 -12.28 -23.63 21.29
CA ASN A 215 -13.34 -23.95 20.31
C ASN A 215 -14.08 -22.69 19.76
N ASP A 216 -13.49 -21.51 19.87
CA ASP A 216 -14.02 -20.28 19.26
C ASP A 216 -13.47 -20.11 17.83
N ASN A 217 -14.09 -20.85 16.91
CA ASN A 217 -13.67 -20.85 15.52
C ASN A 217 -13.86 -19.48 14.83
N MET A 218 -14.82 -18.67 15.27
CA MET A 218 -15.08 -17.35 14.66
C MET A 218 -13.92 -16.37 14.92
N HIS A 219 -13.49 -16.23 16.17
CA HIS A 219 -12.35 -15.39 16.50
C HIS A 219 -11.04 -15.97 15.96
N ALA A 220 -10.87 -17.30 16.00
CA ALA A 220 -9.72 -17.96 15.39
C ALA A 220 -9.57 -17.58 13.91
N MET A 221 -10.66 -17.62 13.13
CA MET A 221 -10.65 -17.23 11.72
C MET A 221 -10.19 -15.79 11.51
N ILE A 222 -10.67 -14.83 12.32
CA ILE A 222 -10.31 -13.42 12.21
C ILE A 222 -8.78 -13.24 12.37
N TYR A 223 -8.20 -13.78 13.42
CA TYR A 223 -6.78 -13.62 13.71
C TYR A 223 -5.88 -14.41 12.75
N LEU A 224 -6.31 -15.59 12.31
CA LEU A 224 -5.58 -16.34 11.30
C LEU A 224 -5.61 -15.64 9.92
N LYS A 225 -6.73 -15.01 9.52
CA LYS A 225 -6.77 -14.16 8.32
C LYS A 225 -5.80 -12.98 8.44
N GLN A 226 -5.72 -12.33 9.61
CA GLN A 226 -4.74 -11.25 9.84
C GLN A 226 -3.30 -11.77 9.77
N ALA A 227 -3.00 -12.91 10.39
CA ALA A 227 -1.69 -13.54 10.31
C ALA A 227 -1.32 -13.88 8.85
N TYR A 228 -2.26 -14.40 8.06
CA TYR A 228 -2.06 -14.63 6.63
C TYR A 228 -1.78 -13.33 5.86
N CYS A 229 -2.51 -12.25 6.12
CA CYS A 229 -2.26 -10.95 5.48
C CYS A 229 -0.86 -10.40 5.77
N ILE A 230 -0.30 -10.69 6.96
CA ILE A 230 1.07 -10.29 7.34
C ILE A 230 2.10 -11.21 6.67
N ASN A 231 1.87 -12.52 6.64
CA ASN A 231 2.75 -13.51 6.02
C ASN A 231 1.95 -14.50 5.15
N LYS A 232 1.86 -14.17 3.86
CA LYS A 232 1.12 -14.99 2.87
C LYS A 232 1.74 -16.37 2.61
N ASN A 233 2.99 -16.59 3.00
CA ASN A 233 3.72 -17.83 2.74
C ASN A 233 3.68 -18.81 3.93
N SER A 234 2.87 -18.54 4.94
CA SER A 234 2.77 -19.42 6.10
C SER A 234 1.87 -20.63 5.81
N ILE A 235 2.50 -21.79 5.66
CA ILE A 235 1.84 -23.09 5.48
C ILE A 235 0.93 -23.37 6.69
N GLU A 236 1.44 -23.21 7.90
CA GLU A 236 0.71 -23.53 9.14
C GLU A 236 -0.56 -22.66 9.29
N VAL A 237 -0.50 -21.38 8.94
CA VAL A 237 -1.68 -20.51 8.96
C VAL A 237 -2.75 -20.98 7.99
N LEU A 238 -2.37 -21.37 6.77
CA LEU A 238 -3.32 -21.84 5.76
C LEU A 238 -3.96 -23.19 6.16
N GLN A 239 -3.18 -24.09 6.77
CA GLN A 239 -3.70 -25.34 7.31
C GLN A 239 -4.71 -25.10 8.44
N LEU A 240 -4.39 -24.19 9.38
CA LEU A 240 -5.30 -23.83 10.47
C LEU A 240 -6.56 -23.12 9.96
N LEU A 241 -6.41 -22.20 8.99
CA LEU A 241 -7.57 -21.55 8.34
C LEU A 241 -8.50 -22.58 7.71
N THR A 242 -7.94 -23.57 7.02
CA THR A 242 -8.74 -24.65 6.43
C THR A 242 -9.52 -25.41 7.51
N SER A 243 -8.84 -25.81 8.58
CA SER A 243 -9.48 -26.51 9.69
C SER A 243 -10.61 -25.70 10.33
N VAL A 244 -10.35 -24.41 10.59
CA VAL A 244 -11.36 -23.48 11.14
C VAL A 244 -12.56 -23.35 10.21
N CYS A 245 -12.30 -23.16 8.92
CA CYS A 245 -13.39 -23.01 7.93
C CYS A 245 -14.24 -24.29 7.82
N ILE A 246 -13.62 -25.46 7.85
CA ILE A 246 -14.33 -26.76 7.90
C ILE A 246 -15.19 -26.86 9.18
N ASN A 247 -14.64 -26.51 10.34
CA ASN A 247 -15.38 -26.52 11.59
C ASN A 247 -16.60 -25.58 11.58
N LEU A 248 -16.50 -24.47 10.84
CA LEU A 248 -17.60 -23.52 10.66
C LEU A 248 -18.59 -23.94 9.55
N GLY A 249 -18.30 -25.01 8.82
CA GLY A 249 -19.09 -25.40 7.64
C GLY A 249 -18.88 -24.52 6.41
N ASP A 250 -17.89 -23.63 6.43
CA ASP A 250 -17.52 -22.76 5.30
C ASP A 250 -16.52 -23.50 4.39
N TYR A 251 -17.03 -24.44 3.63
CA TYR A 251 -16.22 -25.24 2.70
C TYR A 251 -15.63 -24.40 1.56
N THR A 252 -16.26 -23.28 1.23
CA THR A 252 -15.77 -22.35 0.20
C THR A 252 -14.48 -21.67 0.66
N ALA A 253 -14.47 -21.12 1.87
CA ALA A 253 -13.27 -20.50 2.43
C ALA A 253 -12.16 -21.54 2.67
N ALA A 254 -12.53 -22.77 3.08
CA ALA A 254 -11.58 -23.88 3.23
C ALA A 254 -10.93 -24.24 1.88
N TYR A 255 -11.70 -24.33 0.82
CA TYR A 255 -11.19 -24.55 -0.53
C TYR A 255 -10.23 -23.43 -0.96
N CYS A 256 -10.59 -22.16 -0.75
CA CYS A 256 -9.71 -21.02 -1.05
C CYS A 256 -8.38 -21.09 -0.30
N ALA A 257 -8.40 -21.47 0.99
CA ALA A 257 -7.18 -21.61 1.78
C ALA A 257 -6.28 -22.75 1.24
N MET A 258 -6.87 -23.90 0.90
CA MET A 258 -6.12 -25.02 0.30
C MET A 258 -5.57 -24.71 -1.09
N ARG A 259 -6.30 -23.97 -1.91
CA ARG A 259 -5.80 -23.50 -3.21
C ARG A 259 -4.58 -22.58 -3.09
N ARG A 260 -4.52 -21.77 -2.02
CA ARG A 260 -3.33 -20.96 -1.71
C ARG A 260 -2.17 -21.77 -1.16
N LEU A 261 -2.47 -22.84 -0.41
CA LEU A 261 -1.45 -23.74 0.15
C LEU A 261 -0.72 -24.54 -0.93
N LEU A 262 -1.44 -24.98 -1.95
CA LEU A 262 -0.95 -25.92 -2.95
C LEU A 262 0.39 -25.51 -3.60
N PRO A 263 0.60 -24.25 -4.06
CA PRO A 263 1.88 -23.85 -4.63
C PRO A 263 3.02 -23.77 -3.59
N LEU A 264 2.72 -23.59 -2.30
CA LEU A 264 3.73 -23.49 -1.25
C LEU A 264 4.33 -24.86 -0.87
N VAL A 265 3.56 -25.93 -1.07
CA VAL A 265 3.95 -27.30 -0.71
C VAL A 265 4.41 -28.12 -1.92
N ILE A 266 4.57 -27.52 -3.10
CA ILE A 266 4.88 -28.22 -4.35
C ILE A 266 6.18 -29.06 -4.29
N ASN A 267 7.12 -28.63 -3.48
CA ASN A 267 8.42 -29.31 -3.32
C ASN A 267 8.37 -30.46 -2.27
N ASN A 268 7.26 -30.58 -1.51
CA ASN A 268 7.01 -31.68 -0.60
C ASN A 268 5.93 -32.58 -1.19
N GLN A 269 6.34 -33.67 -1.83
CA GLN A 269 5.44 -34.55 -2.59
C GLN A 269 4.29 -35.11 -1.75
N GLU A 270 4.56 -35.52 -0.50
CA GLU A 270 3.54 -36.07 0.39
C GLU A 270 2.49 -35.02 0.77
N GLU A 271 2.94 -33.85 1.20
CA GLU A 271 2.09 -32.74 1.57
C GLU A 271 1.32 -32.16 0.36
N TYR A 272 1.96 -32.10 -0.81
CA TYR A 272 1.32 -31.72 -2.05
C TYR A 272 0.17 -32.66 -2.42
N LEU A 273 0.37 -33.97 -2.40
CA LEU A 273 -0.64 -34.98 -2.72
C LEU A 273 -1.79 -34.96 -1.72
N SER A 274 -1.52 -34.83 -0.42
CA SER A 274 -2.55 -34.70 0.61
C SER A 274 -3.37 -33.43 0.44
N THR A 275 -2.70 -32.29 0.17
CA THR A 275 -3.36 -31.01 -0.11
C THR A 275 -4.23 -31.09 -1.37
N LEU A 276 -3.70 -31.67 -2.47
CA LEU A 276 -4.44 -31.86 -3.71
C LEU A 276 -5.67 -32.74 -3.54
N LYS A 277 -5.59 -33.81 -2.73
CA LYS A 277 -6.72 -34.67 -2.40
C LYS A 277 -7.82 -33.84 -1.70
N LEU A 278 -7.47 -33.07 -0.69
CA LEU A 278 -8.42 -32.23 0.05
C LEU A 278 -9.03 -31.14 -0.85
N VAL A 279 -8.24 -30.51 -1.74
CA VAL A 279 -8.76 -29.57 -2.75
C VAL A 279 -9.83 -30.23 -3.62
N LYS A 280 -9.62 -31.49 -4.08
CA LYS A 280 -10.60 -32.23 -4.88
C LYS A 280 -11.87 -32.57 -4.07
N GLU A 281 -11.71 -32.97 -2.81
CA GLU A 281 -12.84 -33.24 -1.92
C GLU A 281 -13.68 -31.99 -1.69
N LEU A 282 -13.03 -30.87 -1.35
CA LEU A 282 -13.71 -29.60 -1.11
C LEU A 282 -14.36 -29.04 -2.39
N SER A 283 -13.79 -29.29 -3.57
CA SER A 283 -14.35 -28.79 -4.85
C SER A 283 -15.75 -29.33 -5.17
N SER A 284 -16.14 -30.44 -4.55
CA SER A 284 -17.49 -31.00 -4.71
C SER A 284 -18.50 -30.46 -3.69
N THR A 285 -18.05 -29.70 -2.69
CA THR A 285 -18.87 -29.26 -1.55
C THR A 285 -19.04 -27.75 -1.44
N PHE A 286 -18.22 -26.94 -2.15
CA PHE A 286 -18.36 -25.49 -2.11
C PHE A 286 -19.37 -24.96 -3.13
N ASP A 287 -19.92 -23.79 -2.84
CA ASP A 287 -20.82 -23.06 -3.74
C ASP A 287 -20.02 -22.16 -4.68
N GLU A 288 -19.98 -22.52 -5.97
CA GLU A 288 -19.29 -21.70 -7.00
C GLU A 288 -19.87 -20.29 -7.12
N GLN A 289 -21.15 -20.08 -6.79
CA GLN A 289 -21.79 -18.77 -6.88
C GLN A 289 -21.36 -17.83 -5.74
N SER A 290 -20.71 -18.34 -4.69
CA SER A 290 -20.23 -17.55 -3.56
C SER A 290 -19.16 -16.52 -3.94
N TYR A 291 -18.57 -16.61 -5.16
CA TYR A 291 -17.62 -15.59 -5.64
C TYR A 291 -18.23 -14.19 -5.63
N SER A 292 -19.54 -14.06 -5.86
CA SER A 292 -20.22 -12.76 -5.82
C SER A 292 -20.23 -12.14 -4.41
N GLY A 293 -20.39 -12.97 -3.37
CA GLY A 293 -20.28 -12.55 -1.97
C GLY A 293 -18.87 -12.07 -1.61
N HIS A 294 -17.85 -12.80 -2.04
CA HIS A 294 -16.45 -12.38 -1.86
C HIS A 294 -16.13 -11.08 -2.58
N LYS A 295 -16.70 -10.85 -3.77
CA LYS A 295 -16.58 -9.57 -4.47
C LYS A 295 -17.23 -8.43 -3.68
N GLU A 296 -18.42 -8.63 -3.17
CA GLU A 296 -19.14 -7.62 -2.36
C GLU A 296 -18.38 -7.31 -1.06
N TRP A 297 -17.88 -8.31 -0.34
CA TRP A 297 -17.05 -8.12 0.83
C TRP A 297 -15.76 -7.38 0.50
N GLY A 298 -15.11 -7.72 -0.61
CA GLY A 298 -13.94 -7.00 -1.10
C GLY A 298 -14.24 -5.53 -1.37
N ASP A 299 -15.38 -5.23 -2.03
CA ASP A 299 -15.82 -3.86 -2.32
C ASP A 299 -16.16 -3.09 -1.02
N ASN A 300 -16.72 -3.75 0.01
CA ASN A 300 -16.99 -3.16 1.31
C ASN A 300 -15.70 -2.81 2.04
N TYR A 301 -14.76 -3.76 2.17
CA TYR A 301 -13.44 -3.52 2.78
C TYR A 301 -12.66 -2.44 2.04
N TYR A 302 -12.75 -2.37 0.71
CA TYR A 302 -12.12 -1.31 -0.08
C TYR A 302 -12.69 0.06 0.28
N ARG A 303 -14.01 0.19 0.39
CA ARG A 303 -14.70 1.43 0.79
C ARG A 303 -14.35 1.88 2.22
N GLU A 304 -14.02 0.94 3.10
CA GLU A 304 -13.59 1.19 4.48
C GLU A 304 -12.07 1.44 4.60
N ASN A 305 -11.33 1.48 3.48
CA ASN A 305 -9.86 1.57 3.45
C ASN A 305 -9.15 0.41 4.17
N ASN A 306 -9.80 -0.74 4.28
CA ASN A 306 -9.20 -1.98 4.81
C ASN A 306 -8.67 -2.83 3.65
N PHE A 307 -7.58 -2.35 3.06
CA PHE A 307 -7.06 -2.85 1.79
C PHE A 307 -6.51 -4.29 1.86
N HIS A 308 -6.00 -4.72 3.00
CA HIS A 308 -5.51 -6.09 3.18
C HIS A 308 -6.66 -7.10 3.07
N PHE A 309 -7.78 -6.83 3.73
CA PHE A 309 -8.94 -7.70 3.65
C PHE A 309 -9.65 -7.58 2.30
N ALA A 310 -9.70 -6.38 1.71
CA ALA A 310 -10.22 -6.23 0.35
C ALA A 310 -9.46 -7.12 -0.65
N LEU A 311 -8.12 -7.12 -0.58
CA LEU A 311 -7.28 -7.96 -1.44
C LEU A 311 -7.54 -9.45 -1.18
N TYR A 312 -7.64 -9.86 0.09
CA TYR A 312 -7.92 -11.25 0.46
C TYR A 312 -9.22 -11.74 -0.17
N GLU A 313 -10.29 -10.95 -0.10
CA GLU A 313 -11.61 -11.33 -0.63
C GLU A 313 -11.64 -11.31 -2.16
N TYR A 314 -10.97 -10.37 -2.83
CA TYR A 314 -10.85 -10.41 -4.29
C TYR A 314 -10.02 -11.59 -4.79
N GLU A 315 -8.96 -11.98 -4.07
CA GLU A 315 -8.21 -13.20 -4.36
C GLU A 315 -9.09 -14.45 -4.22
N ASN A 316 -9.98 -14.52 -3.21
CA ASN A 316 -10.97 -15.60 -3.08
C ASN A 316 -11.92 -15.62 -4.28
N CYS A 317 -12.42 -14.46 -4.68
CA CYS A 317 -13.30 -14.33 -5.83
C CYS A 317 -12.66 -14.92 -7.11
N ILE A 318 -11.37 -14.66 -7.36
CA ILE A 318 -10.65 -15.21 -8.52
C ILE A 318 -10.41 -16.73 -8.38
N ILE A 319 -10.10 -17.20 -7.18
CA ILE A 319 -9.90 -18.65 -6.92
C ILE A 319 -11.18 -19.45 -7.24
N LEU A 320 -12.34 -18.87 -6.93
CA LEU A 320 -13.65 -19.49 -7.16
C LEU A 320 -14.11 -19.35 -8.62
N ASN A 321 -13.78 -18.24 -9.25
CA ASN A 321 -14.15 -17.98 -10.64
C ASN A 321 -13.02 -17.23 -11.37
N GLU A 322 -12.22 -17.96 -12.13
CA GLU A 322 -11.05 -17.41 -12.83
C GLU A 322 -11.42 -16.31 -13.85
N LYS A 323 -12.64 -16.29 -14.38
CA LYS A 323 -13.12 -15.23 -15.28
C LYS A 323 -13.13 -13.86 -14.61
N MET A 324 -13.25 -13.81 -13.28
CA MET A 324 -13.19 -12.56 -12.51
C MET A 324 -11.80 -11.93 -12.49
N LYS A 325 -10.75 -12.66 -12.91
CA LYS A 325 -9.38 -12.15 -12.94
C LYS A 325 -9.22 -10.92 -13.83
N GLU A 326 -9.86 -10.93 -15.00
CA GLU A 326 -9.80 -9.79 -15.91
C GLU A 326 -10.54 -8.56 -15.32
N GLU A 327 -11.74 -8.76 -14.78
CA GLU A 327 -12.53 -7.70 -14.15
C GLU A 327 -11.86 -7.10 -12.91
N LEU A 328 -11.22 -7.93 -12.07
CA LEU A 328 -10.63 -7.50 -10.81
C LEU A 328 -9.14 -7.11 -10.93
N SER A 329 -8.51 -7.32 -12.09
CA SER A 329 -7.07 -7.09 -12.29
C SER A 329 -6.63 -5.67 -11.89
N GLU A 330 -7.34 -4.64 -12.37
CA GLU A 330 -7.04 -3.24 -12.05
C GLU A 330 -7.18 -2.95 -10.54
N LYS A 331 -8.25 -3.47 -9.90
CA LYS A 331 -8.47 -3.31 -8.46
C LYS A 331 -7.38 -3.98 -7.63
N ILE A 332 -6.99 -5.20 -8.00
CA ILE A 332 -5.94 -5.96 -7.31
C ILE A 332 -4.58 -5.30 -7.48
N GLU A 333 -4.23 -4.85 -8.69
CA GLU A 333 -2.99 -4.12 -8.92
C GLU A 333 -2.93 -2.84 -8.07
N ARG A 334 -4.04 -2.10 -8.00
CA ARG A 334 -4.16 -0.92 -7.16
C ARG A 334 -4.02 -1.24 -5.68
N LEU A 335 -4.67 -2.29 -5.18
CA LEU A 335 -4.53 -2.74 -3.79
C LEU A 335 -3.10 -3.16 -3.45
N ASN A 336 -2.44 -3.89 -4.34
CA ASN A 336 -1.03 -4.24 -4.17
C ASN A 336 -0.13 -2.99 -4.10
N SER A 337 -0.44 -1.95 -4.88
CA SER A 337 0.28 -0.67 -4.80
C SER A 337 0.03 0.09 -3.48
N PHE A 338 -1.10 -0.13 -2.81
CA PHE A 338 -1.39 0.44 -1.50
C PHE A 338 -0.72 -0.31 -0.35
N ILE A 339 -0.70 -1.64 -0.44
CA ILE A 339 -0.18 -2.51 0.61
C ILE A 339 1.35 -2.60 0.56
N ASN A 340 1.91 -2.73 -0.63
CA ASN A 340 3.36 -2.88 -0.84
C ASN A 340 3.84 -2.03 -2.04
N PRO A 341 3.77 -0.70 -1.94
CA PRO A 341 4.19 0.19 -3.00
C PRO A 341 5.69 0.09 -3.32
N GLU A 342 6.50 -0.25 -2.31
CA GLU A 342 7.94 -0.37 -2.47
C GLU A 342 8.31 -1.42 -3.53
N ALA A 343 7.69 -2.59 -3.51
CA ALA A 343 7.99 -3.66 -4.46
C ALA A 343 7.75 -3.22 -5.92
N ARG A 344 6.64 -2.52 -6.16
CA ARG A 344 6.32 -1.96 -7.48
C ARG A 344 7.33 -0.90 -7.91
N ILE A 345 7.67 0.03 -7.03
CA ILE A 345 8.59 1.14 -7.32
C ILE A 345 10.01 0.62 -7.53
N ILE A 346 10.44 -0.38 -6.76
CA ILE A 346 11.73 -1.06 -6.95
C ILE A 346 11.81 -1.67 -8.35
N LYS A 347 10.79 -2.42 -8.76
CA LYS A 347 10.74 -3.03 -10.11
C LYS A 347 10.82 -1.97 -11.21
N ILE A 348 9.93 -0.96 -11.16
CA ILE A 348 9.91 0.13 -12.15
C ILE A 348 11.23 0.91 -12.14
N GLY A 349 11.80 1.15 -10.97
CA GLY A 349 13.07 1.87 -10.80
C GLY A 349 14.25 1.14 -11.47
N LEU A 350 14.32 -0.18 -11.33
CA LEU A 350 15.34 -1.01 -12.00
C LEU A 350 15.15 -1.01 -13.51
N GLU A 351 13.93 -1.14 -14.01
CA GLU A 351 13.61 -1.15 -15.43
C GLU A 351 13.92 0.21 -16.08
N LYS A 352 13.36 1.32 -15.56
CA LYS A 352 13.56 2.68 -16.07
C LYS A 352 15.02 3.13 -15.93
N GLY A 353 15.67 2.86 -14.79
CA GLY A 353 17.08 3.16 -14.60
C GLY A 353 17.96 2.46 -15.63
N SER A 354 17.69 1.19 -15.91
CA SER A 354 18.43 0.40 -16.92
C SER A 354 18.20 0.93 -18.34
N GLN A 355 16.98 1.34 -18.69
CA GLN A 355 16.67 1.93 -20.00
C GLN A 355 17.39 3.26 -20.20
N LEU A 356 17.34 4.15 -19.19
CA LEU A 356 18.00 5.45 -19.23
C LEU A 356 19.54 5.32 -19.32
N GLN A 357 20.11 4.33 -18.61
CA GLN A 357 21.53 4.05 -18.69
C GLN A 357 21.95 3.61 -20.11
N LYS A 358 21.13 2.77 -20.79
CA LYS A 358 21.36 2.40 -22.19
C LYS A 358 21.25 3.60 -23.15
N LEU A 359 20.44 4.61 -22.82
CA LEU A 359 20.28 5.83 -23.59
C LEU A 359 21.33 6.91 -23.25
N GLY A 360 22.27 6.63 -22.32
CA GLY A 360 23.32 7.56 -21.90
C GLY A 360 22.89 8.60 -20.88
N ASP A 361 21.63 8.60 -20.41
CA ASP A 361 21.18 9.51 -19.34
C ASP A 361 21.49 8.94 -17.94
N PHE A 362 22.78 8.92 -17.62
CA PHE A 362 23.29 8.38 -16.36
C PHE A 362 22.78 9.17 -15.12
N LYS A 363 22.61 10.49 -15.27
CA LYS A 363 22.14 11.35 -14.17
C LYS A 363 20.73 10.99 -13.74
N THR A 364 19.83 10.77 -14.68
CA THR A 364 18.44 10.38 -14.36
C THR A 364 18.39 8.90 -13.97
N ALA A 365 19.18 8.02 -14.59
CA ALA A 365 19.29 6.62 -14.20
C ALA A 365 19.71 6.46 -12.73
N ASN A 366 20.73 7.22 -12.29
CA ASN A 366 21.21 7.20 -10.90
C ASN A 366 20.14 7.60 -9.89
N LYS A 367 19.20 8.49 -10.24
CA LYS A 367 18.07 8.83 -9.36
C LYS A 367 17.16 7.63 -9.12
N TYR A 368 16.85 6.88 -10.18
CA TYR A 368 16.05 5.66 -10.06
C TYR A 368 16.77 4.58 -9.22
N PHE A 369 18.04 4.34 -9.48
CA PHE A 369 18.82 3.37 -8.68
C PHE A 369 18.95 3.79 -7.22
N SER A 370 19.14 5.08 -6.94
CA SER A 370 19.17 5.60 -5.56
C SER A 370 17.83 5.39 -4.84
N GLN A 371 16.71 5.57 -5.54
CA GLN A 371 15.38 5.28 -4.98
C GLN A 371 15.19 3.78 -4.71
N VAL A 372 15.65 2.92 -5.62
CA VAL A 372 15.64 1.46 -5.39
C VAL A 372 16.45 1.10 -4.14
N MET A 373 17.65 1.64 -3.99
CA MET A 373 18.48 1.38 -2.80
C MET A 373 17.82 1.88 -1.50
N LEU A 374 17.12 3.02 -1.54
CA LEU A 374 16.40 3.55 -0.39
C LEU A 374 15.25 2.64 0.05
N LEU A 375 14.55 2.04 -0.90
CA LEU A 375 13.35 1.24 -0.63
C LEU A 375 13.65 -0.24 -0.37
N SER A 376 14.77 -0.76 -0.87
CA SER A 376 15.16 -2.16 -0.76
C SER A 376 15.92 -2.47 0.53
N ASN A 377 15.86 -3.73 0.96
CA ASN A 377 16.75 -4.23 1.99
C ASN A 377 18.21 -4.27 1.45
N PRO A 378 19.23 -3.79 2.18
CA PRO A 378 20.63 -3.82 1.77
C PRO A 378 21.16 -5.20 1.37
N GLU A 379 20.60 -6.28 1.93
CA GLU A 379 20.97 -7.67 1.60
C GLU A 379 20.25 -8.21 0.37
N SER A 380 19.21 -7.53 -0.14
CA SER A 380 18.41 -7.98 -1.28
C SER A 380 19.21 -7.92 -2.60
N GLN A 381 18.77 -8.71 -3.56
CA GLN A 381 19.37 -8.71 -4.91
C GLN A 381 19.12 -7.38 -5.63
N GLU A 382 17.95 -6.78 -5.44
CA GLU A 382 17.54 -5.50 -6.03
C GLU A 382 18.45 -4.37 -5.56
N TYR A 383 18.77 -4.30 -4.26
CA TYR A 383 19.71 -3.34 -3.70
C TYR A 383 21.10 -3.50 -4.30
N LYS A 384 21.63 -4.74 -4.30
CA LYS A 384 22.97 -5.06 -4.84
C LYS A 384 23.06 -4.72 -6.32
N LEU A 385 22.01 -5.03 -7.09
CA LEU A 385 21.92 -4.71 -8.51
C LEU A 385 21.88 -3.19 -8.74
N ALA A 386 21.03 -2.46 -8.02
CA ALA A 386 20.96 -1.00 -8.14
C ALA A 386 22.30 -0.35 -7.80
N LYS A 387 22.93 -0.79 -6.69
CA LYS A 387 24.24 -0.28 -6.23
C LYS A 387 25.35 -0.49 -7.27
N SER A 388 25.38 -1.65 -7.93
CA SER A 388 26.36 -1.95 -8.96
C SER A 388 26.19 -1.11 -10.24
N ARG A 389 25.01 -0.52 -10.45
CA ARG A 389 24.69 0.27 -11.64
C ARG A 389 24.79 1.77 -11.45
N VAL A 390 24.91 2.27 -10.21
CA VAL A 390 25.17 3.68 -9.95
C VAL A 390 26.56 4.03 -10.50
N THR A 391 26.60 4.95 -11.44
CA THR A 391 27.84 5.46 -12.04
C THR A 391 28.24 6.76 -11.40
N ASN A 392 29.54 6.94 -11.14
CA ASN A 392 30.08 8.23 -10.73
C ASN A 392 30.07 9.16 -11.95
N VAL A 393 29.07 10.03 -12.05
CA VAL A 393 28.89 11.04 -13.10
C VAL A 393 29.11 12.43 -12.50
#